data_f280f2d6d202828db3afcd695b4014ce
#
_entry.id   f280f2d6d202828db3afcd695b4014ce
#
_cell.length_a   1.000
_cell.length_b   1.000
_cell.length_c   1.000
_cell.angle_alpha   90.00
_cell.angle_beta   90.00
_cell.angle_gamma   90.00
#
_symmetry.space_group_name_H-M   'P 1'
#
loop_
_entity.id
_entity.type
_entity.pdbx_description
1 polymer ?
#
loop_
_entity_poly.entity_id
_entity_poly.type
_entity_poly.pdbx_seq_one_letter_code
_entity_poly.pdbx_strand_id
1 'polypeptide(L)'
;MFVVEMPAAAPDTVPVPQTRRRARFRRAGQFVVPYLYLAPALFLLVVWIYRPLVQAFELSTYSWNLLPTSPMKPVGTGNYARLVALPAFWDSVGRTGVLIVGMLPFTVVLPVLIALASRRVRGRTIYHAFIFVPFLVAPVAAAAVWRWLLHPGSGFIDQVLGSNRNWVYDAGTAHAVVIGITGWQLLGFAVLVVWAGLAGISGDYDEAAQVDGASPGQIRRWITLPLLSPTLLFLVLTTVLLSPTLTFPLIDSMTQGGPAQATTNIYYLLWDYAFHSFDAGLSAAAGVLLFAGFGVIAGILVWISERVAFHDD
;
A
#
# COMPACT_ATOMS: atom_id res chain seq x y z
N MET A 1 -19.82 88.55 -26.50
CA MET A 1 -20.03 88.33 -25.05
C MET A 1 -20.64 86.93 -24.89
N PHE A 2 -19.75 85.94 -24.82
CA PHE A 2 -20.18 84.52 -24.66
C PHE A 2 -20.15 84.19 -23.18
N VAL A 3 -21.35 83.85 -22.62
CA VAL A 3 -21.50 83.34 -21.28
C VAL A 3 -21.26 81.84 -21.34
N VAL A 4 -20.18 81.36 -20.67
CA VAL A 4 -19.94 79.94 -20.51
C VAL A 4 -20.65 79.48 -19.24
N GLU A 5 -21.72 78.71 -19.42
CA GLU A 5 -22.36 77.95 -18.31
C GLU A 5 -21.45 76.82 -17.84
N MET A 6 -21.09 76.83 -16.58
CA MET A 6 -20.41 75.73 -15.89
C MET A 6 -21.46 74.65 -15.50
N PRO A 7 -21.21 73.38 -15.77
CA PRO A 7 -22.11 72.31 -15.30
C PRO A 7 -22.05 72.14 -13.80
N ALA A 8 -23.23 72.00 -13.16
CA ALA A 8 -23.37 71.80 -11.72
C ALA A 8 -22.70 70.45 -11.26
N ALA A 9 -21.94 70.55 -10.19
CA ALA A 9 -21.31 69.40 -9.56
C ALA A 9 -22.37 68.42 -9.03
N ALA A 10 -22.23 67.14 -9.40
CA ALA A 10 -23.04 66.05 -8.88
C ALA A 10 -22.84 65.88 -7.37
N PRO A 11 -23.87 65.53 -6.59
CA PRO A 11 -23.76 65.38 -5.16
C PRO A 11 -22.89 64.14 -4.81
N ASP A 12 -21.91 64.33 -3.94
CA ASP A 12 -21.08 63.30 -3.34
C ASP A 12 -21.97 62.23 -2.69
N THR A 13 -22.02 61.05 -3.26
CA THR A 13 -22.65 59.88 -2.61
C THR A 13 -21.75 59.40 -1.48
N VAL A 14 -22.16 59.72 -0.26
CA VAL A 14 -21.53 59.21 0.98
C VAL A 14 -21.61 57.68 0.99
N PRO A 15 -20.49 56.93 1.10
CA PRO A 15 -20.57 55.49 1.16
C PRO A 15 -21.22 55.04 2.46
N VAL A 16 -22.35 54.36 2.32
CA VAL A 16 -23.08 53.74 3.46
C VAL A 16 -22.16 52.71 4.13
N PRO A 17 -21.88 52.79 5.45
CA PRO A 17 -21.01 51.85 6.11
C PRO A 17 -21.61 50.45 6.08
N GLN A 18 -21.06 49.57 5.28
CA GLN A 18 -21.41 48.16 5.26
C GLN A 18 -21.12 47.58 6.65
N THR A 19 -22.19 47.18 7.33
CA THR A 19 -22.17 46.79 8.72
C THR A 19 -21.12 45.71 8.96
N ARG A 20 -20.17 45.93 9.88
CA ARG A 20 -19.09 45.03 10.34
C ARG A 20 -19.58 43.60 10.67
N ARG A 21 -20.87 43.43 10.93
CA ARG A 21 -21.56 42.15 11.17
C ARG A 21 -21.59 41.25 9.94
N ARG A 22 -21.84 41.77 8.73
CA ARG A 22 -21.84 40.98 7.48
C ARG A 22 -20.46 40.47 7.08
N ALA A 23 -19.42 41.23 7.39
CA ALA A 23 -18.01 40.83 7.13
C ALA A 23 -17.54 39.69 8.07
N ARG A 24 -18.02 39.68 9.32
CA ARG A 24 -17.72 38.59 10.29
C ARG A 24 -18.42 37.26 9.89
N PHE A 25 -19.68 37.32 9.47
CA PHE A 25 -20.41 36.12 8.99
C PHE A 25 -19.82 35.57 7.69
N ARG A 26 -19.36 36.41 6.78
CA ARG A 26 -18.67 35.97 5.56
C ARG A 26 -17.31 35.30 5.86
N ARG A 27 -16.53 35.82 6.80
CA ARG A 27 -15.28 35.20 7.24
C ARG A 27 -15.52 33.88 7.99
N ALA A 28 -16.50 33.80 8.88
CA ALA A 28 -16.84 32.55 9.54
C ALA A 28 -17.33 31.48 8.52
N GLY A 29 -18.14 31.88 7.55
CA GLY A 29 -18.58 30.99 6.48
C GLY A 29 -17.42 30.45 5.61
N GLN A 30 -16.41 31.26 5.32
CA GLN A 30 -15.24 30.85 4.55
C GLN A 30 -14.41 29.75 5.26
N PHE A 31 -14.40 29.73 6.58
CA PHE A 31 -13.72 28.67 7.36
C PHE A 31 -14.59 27.43 7.55
N VAL A 32 -15.93 27.58 7.65
CA VAL A 32 -16.84 26.43 7.91
C VAL A 32 -17.17 25.65 6.65
N VAL A 33 -17.31 26.33 5.51
CA VAL A 33 -17.70 25.72 4.24
C VAL A 33 -16.76 24.56 3.81
N PRO A 34 -15.41 24.66 3.86
CA PRO A 34 -14.53 23.55 3.53
C PRO A 34 -14.77 22.32 4.42
N TYR A 35 -14.98 22.53 5.74
CA TYR A 35 -15.24 21.43 6.66
C TYR A 35 -16.61 20.78 6.43
N LEU A 36 -17.60 21.53 5.97
CA LEU A 36 -18.92 20.98 5.59
C LEU A 36 -18.82 20.06 4.38
N TYR A 37 -17.98 20.40 3.38
CA TYR A 37 -17.71 19.52 2.24
C TYR A 37 -16.91 18.27 2.65
N LEU A 38 -16.03 18.38 3.65
CA LEU A 38 -15.27 17.26 4.17
C LEU A 38 -16.07 16.39 5.15
N ALA A 39 -17.14 16.92 5.76
CA ALA A 39 -17.88 16.25 6.80
C ALA A 39 -18.39 14.84 6.43
N PRO A 40 -18.95 14.58 5.22
CA PRO A 40 -19.36 13.22 4.84
C PRO A 40 -18.18 12.24 4.78
N ALA A 41 -17.05 12.68 4.25
CA ALA A 41 -15.84 11.84 4.15
C ALA A 41 -15.26 11.57 5.54
N LEU A 42 -15.17 12.61 6.40
CA LEU A 42 -14.69 12.46 7.77
C LEU A 42 -15.63 11.57 8.59
N PHE A 43 -16.95 11.70 8.43
CA PHE A 43 -17.92 10.84 9.09
C PHE A 43 -17.71 9.36 8.71
N LEU A 44 -17.58 9.05 7.41
CA LEU A 44 -17.32 7.69 6.94
C LEU A 44 -15.99 7.16 7.47
N LEU A 45 -14.94 7.98 7.48
CA LEU A 45 -13.63 7.62 8.01
C LEU A 45 -13.70 7.28 9.50
N VAL A 46 -14.42 8.08 10.31
CA VAL A 46 -14.61 7.81 11.74
C VAL A 46 -15.39 6.53 11.96
N VAL A 47 -16.49 6.32 11.24
CA VAL A 47 -17.38 5.17 11.43
C VAL A 47 -16.73 3.87 10.94
N TRP A 48 -16.06 3.89 9.79
CA TRP A 48 -15.57 2.66 9.13
C TRP A 48 -14.09 2.35 9.38
N ILE A 49 -13.31 3.31 9.86
CA ILE A 49 -11.89 3.10 10.14
C ILE A 49 -11.58 3.29 11.62
N TYR A 50 -11.85 4.46 12.17
CA TYR A 50 -11.46 4.74 13.57
C TYR A 50 -12.27 3.95 14.59
N ARG A 51 -13.58 3.81 14.39
CA ARG A 51 -14.41 3.03 15.33
C ARG A 51 -14.00 1.57 15.41
N PRO A 52 -13.86 0.80 14.29
CA PRO A 52 -13.35 -0.57 14.36
C PRO A 52 -11.95 -0.67 14.96
N LEU A 53 -11.08 0.32 14.71
CA LEU A 53 -9.75 0.36 15.30
C LEU A 53 -9.82 0.48 16.83
N VAL A 54 -10.64 1.39 17.36
CA VAL A 54 -10.87 1.53 18.82
C VAL A 54 -11.46 0.23 19.38
N GLN A 55 -12.43 -0.37 18.70
CA GLN A 55 -13.01 -1.66 19.10
C GLN A 55 -11.96 -2.79 19.12
N ALA A 56 -11.02 -2.81 18.19
CA ALA A 56 -9.93 -3.77 18.23
C ALA A 56 -9.01 -3.57 19.44
N PHE A 57 -8.70 -2.30 19.80
CA PHE A 57 -7.95 -1.99 21.02
C PHE A 57 -8.70 -2.44 22.29
N GLU A 58 -10.00 -2.15 22.37
CA GLU A 58 -10.82 -2.62 23.49
C GLU A 58 -10.84 -4.15 23.57
N LEU A 59 -11.17 -4.80 22.44
CA LEU A 59 -11.28 -6.27 22.36
C LEU A 59 -9.97 -6.97 22.73
N SER A 60 -8.82 -6.37 22.43
CA SER A 60 -7.51 -6.93 22.78
C SER A 60 -7.29 -7.09 24.29
N THR A 61 -8.05 -6.35 25.11
CA THR A 61 -8.00 -6.41 26.58
C THR A 61 -9.04 -7.35 27.20
N TYR A 62 -9.84 -8.01 26.33
CA TYR A 62 -10.86 -8.98 26.77
C TYR A 62 -10.56 -10.37 26.20
N SER A 63 -10.96 -11.40 26.94
CA SER A 63 -11.08 -12.77 26.42
C SER A 63 -12.52 -12.99 25.97
N TRP A 64 -12.69 -13.29 24.67
CA TRP A 64 -14.01 -13.56 24.06
C TRP A 64 -13.88 -14.49 22.85
N ASN A 65 -14.84 -15.41 22.75
CA ASN A 65 -14.88 -16.46 21.73
C ASN A 65 -15.87 -16.19 20.58
N LEU A 66 -16.29 -14.94 20.37
CA LEU A 66 -17.28 -14.50 19.37
C LEU A 66 -18.70 -15.05 19.58
N LEU A 67 -18.97 -15.88 20.59
CA LEU A 67 -20.31 -16.39 20.85
C LEU A 67 -21.11 -15.35 21.64
N PRO A 68 -22.33 -15.00 21.20
CA PRO A 68 -23.20 -14.06 21.91
C PRO A 68 -23.56 -14.50 23.34
N THR A 69 -23.55 -15.82 23.59
CA THR A 69 -23.85 -16.45 24.89
C THR A 69 -22.65 -16.45 25.84
N SER A 70 -21.46 -16.16 25.36
CA SER A 70 -20.23 -16.16 26.16
C SER A 70 -19.94 -14.75 26.65
N PRO A 71 -19.84 -14.53 27.97
CA PRO A 71 -19.52 -13.20 28.50
C PRO A 71 -18.08 -12.80 28.15
N MET A 72 -17.90 -11.56 27.75
CA MET A 72 -16.56 -10.95 27.62
C MET A 72 -15.93 -10.83 29.02
N LYS A 73 -14.74 -11.40 29.20
CA LYS A 73 -14.00 -11.35 30.46
C LYS A 73 -12.82 -10.39 30.33
N PRO A 74 -12.68 -9.37 31.16
CA PRO A 74 -11.52 -8.48 31.10
C PRO A 74 -10.27 -9.24 31.54
N VAL A 75 -9.21 -9.20 30.70
CA VAL A 75 -7.90 -9.84 30.97
C VAL A 75 -6.74 -8.85 30.91
N GLY A 76 -7.03 -7.57 30.66
CA GLY A 76 -6.03 -6.52 30.56
C GLY A 76 -4.98 -6.85 29.49
N THR A 77 -3.72 -6.91 29.86
CA THR A 77 -2.60 -7.24 28.95
C THR A 77 -2.36 -8.74 28.77
N GLY A 78 -3.22 -9.60 29.35
CA GLY A 78 -3.03 -11.05 29.31
C GLY A 78 -2.97 -11.65 27.90
N ASN A 79 -3.74 -11.13 26.95
CA ASN A 79 -3.68 -11.58 25.53
C ASN A 79 -2.32 -11.26 24.90
N TYR A 80 -1.73 -10.11 25.20
CA TYR A 80 -0.39 -9.74 24.71
C TYR A 80 0.69 -10.67 25.27
N ALA A 81 0.62 -10.97 26.58
CA ALA A 81 1.55 -11.90 27.22
C ALA A 81 1.43 -13.31 26.63
N ARG A 82 0.20 -13.80 26.43
CA ARG A 82 -0.03 -15.08 25.73
C ARG A 82 0.52 -15.08 24.32
N LEU A 83 0.23 -14.04 23.53
CA LEU A 83 0.62 -13.94 22.14
C LEU A 83 2.14 -13.99 21.96
N VAL A 84 2.89 -13.20 22.71
CA VAL A 84 4.35 -13.16 22.60
C VAL A 84 5.02 -14.45 23.11
N ALA A 85 4.32 -15.23 23.92
CA ALA A 85 4.77 -16.56 24.36
C ALA A 85 4.53 -17.66 23.31
N LEU A 86 3.69 -17.41 22.28
CA LEU A 86 3.39 -18.40 21.26
C LEU A 86 4.46 -18.39 20.15
N PRO A 87 5.16 -19.53 19.91
CA PRO A 87 6.12 -19.64 18.80
C PRO A 87 5.49 -19.31 17.43
N ALA A 88 4.24 -19.71 17.20
CA ALA A 88 3.49 -19.47 15.96
C ALA A 88 3.41 -17.97 15.60
N PHE A 89 3.34 -17.09 16.59
CA PHE A 89 3.34 -15.64 16.36
C PHE A 89 4.67 -15.19 15.74
N TRP A 90 5.80 -15.54 16.35
CA TRP A 90 7.12 -15.14 15.86
C TRP A 90 7.47 -15.78 14.53
N ASP A 91 7.06 -17.03 14.32
CA ASP A 91 7.19 -17.72 13.04
C ASP A 91 6.41 -16.97 11.93
N SER A 92 5.20 -16.50 12.22
CA SER A 92 4.39 -15.75 11.26
C SER A 92 4.96 -14.36 11.00
N VAL A 93 5.53 -13.69 12.01
CA VAL A 93 6.29 -12.44 11.84
C VAL A 93 7.49 -12.67 10.92
N GLY A 94 8.27 -13.71 11.17
CA GLY A 94 9.41 -14.09 10.34
C GLY A 94 9.02 -14.37 8.89
N ARG A 95 7.96 -15.18 8.67
CA ARG A 95 7.43 -15.47 7.32
C ARG A 95 6.91 -14.22 6.62
N THR A 96 6.28 -13.30 7.36
CA THR A 96 5.87 -11.99 6.82
C THR A 96 7.09 -11.19 6.38
N GLY A 97 8.17 -11.19 7.16
CA GLY A 97 9.43 -10.56 6.76
C GLY A 97 10.02 -11.17 5.48
N VAL A 98 10.07 -12.50 5.39
CA VAL A 98 10.53 -13.21 4.17
C VAL A 98 9.63 -12.89 2.96
N LEU A 99 8.31 -12.83 3.16
CA LEU A 99 7.35 -12.42 2.13
C LEU A 99 7.67 -11.01 1.62
N ILE A 100 7.80 -10.04 2.52
CA ILE A 100 8.10 -8.64 2.17
C ILE A 100 9.41 -8.55 1.38
N VAL A 101 10.47 -9.16 1.87
CA VAL A 101 11.77 -9.17 1.19
C VAL A 101 11.69 -9.88 -0.17
N GLY A 102 10.99 -11.01 -0.25
CA GLY A 102 10.76 -11.75 -1.48
C GLY A 102 9.92 -11.00 -2.52
N MET A 103 9.10 -10.03 -2.09
CA MET A 103 8.34 -9.15 -2.98
C MET A 103 9.17 -8.01 -3.59
N LEU A 104 10.24 -7.56 -2.93
CA LEU A 104 11.05 -6.43 -3.40
C LEU A 104 11.60 -6.60 -4.84
N PRO A 105 12.06 -7.78 -5.26
CA PRO A 105 12.42 -7.99 -6.67
C PRO A 105 11.29 -7.65 -7.64
N PHE A 106 10.05 -8.01 -7.33
CA PHE A 106 8.87 -7.81 -8.19
C PHE A 106 8.32 -6.39 -8.13
N THR A 107 8.46 -5.70 -7.00
CA THR A 107 7.86 -4.38 -6.76
C THR A 107 8.86 -3.22 -6.90
N VAL A 108 10.16 -3.50 -6.85
CA VAL A 108 11.21 -2.46 -6.95
C VAL A 108 12.18 -2.77 -8.10
N VAL A 109 12.87 -3.93 -8.07
CA VAL A 109 14.00 -4.19 -8.98
C VAL A 109 13.51 -4.39 -10.43
N LEU A 110 12.63 -5.37 -10.65
CA LEU A 110 12.11 -5.68 -12.00
C LEU A 110 11.35 -4.49 -12.61
N PRO A 111 10.49 -3.75 -11.88
CA PRO A 111 9.83 -2.57 -12.41
C PRO A 111 10.81 -1.51 -12.93
N VAL A 112 11.87 -1.23 -12.18
CA VAL A 112 12.92 -0.28 -12.62
C VAL A 112 13.60 -0.75 -13.89
N LEU A 113 14.00 -2.03 -13.94
CA LEU A 113 14.65 -2.61 -15.12
C LEU A 113 13.74 -2.56 -16.35
N ILE A 114 12.46 -2.96 -16.19
CA ILE A 114 11.47 -2.95 -17.28
C ILE A 114 11.18 -1.52 -17.75
N ALA A 115 10.97 -0.59 -16.82
CA ALA A 115 10.68 0.81 -17.15
C ALA A 115 11.84 1.48 -17.87
N LEU A 116 13.08 1.28 -17.42
CA LEU A 116 14.28 1.80 -18.07
C LEU A 116 14.53 1.16 -19.45
N ALA A 117 14.30 -0.15 -19.58
CA ALA A 117 14.45 -0.84 -20.88
C ALA A 117 13.41 -0.37 -21.89
N SER A 118 12.18 -0.09 -21.44
CA SER A 118 11.06 0.31 -22.31
C SER A 118 11.08 1.80 -22.72
N ARG A 119 11.94 2.64 -22.14
CA ARG A 119 12.01 4.09 -22.45
C ARG A 119 12.10 4.39 -23.96
N ARG A 120 12.84 3.59 -24.71
CA ARG A 120 13.11 3.78 -26.17
C ARG A 120 12.24 2.92 -27.08
N VAL A 121 11.35 2.10 -26.52
CA VAL A 121 10.54 1.15 -27.34
C VAL A 121 9.33 1.87 -27.92
N ARG A 122 9.13 1.79 -29.24
CA ARG A 122 7.91 2.24 -29.91
C ARG A 122 6.76 1.30 -29.53
N GLY A 123 5.57 1.86 -29.23
CA GLY A 123 4.41 1.05 -28.80
C GLY A 123 4.45 0.61 -27.32
N ARG A 124 5.31 1.23 -26.52
CA ARG A 124 5.47 0.95 -25.07
C ARG A 124 4.16 0.86 -24.29
N THR A 125 3.14 1.63 -24.66
CA THR A 125 1.82 1.61 -24.01
C THR A 125 1.16 0.23 -24.08
N ILE A 126 1.31 -0.48 -25.21
CA ILE A 126 0.76 -1.83 -25.38
C ILE A 126 1.48 -2.82 -24.46
N TYR A 127 2.81 -2.77 -24.40
CA TYR A 127 3.58 -3.64 -23.48
C TYR A 127 3.22 -3.37 -22.02
N HIS A 128 3.06 -2.09 -21.62
CA HIS A 128 2.65 -1.74 -20.26
C HIS A 128 1.24 -2.23 -19.97
N ALA A 129 0.31 -2.15 -20.93
CA ALA A 129 -1.03 -2.69 -20.76
C ALA A 129 -1.00 -4.21 -20.50
N PHE A 130 -0.22 -4.97 -21.27
CA PHE A 130 -0.07 -6.42 -21.04
C PHE A 130 0.56 -6.76 -19.69
N ILE A 131 1.59 -6.02 -19.26
CA ILE A 131 2.25 -6.23 -17.96
C ILE A 131 1.29 -5.88 -16.81
N PHE A 132 0.33 -4.96 -17.03
CA PHE A 132 -0.65 -4.54 -16.04
C PHE A 132 -1.84 -5.50 -15.90
N VAL A 133 -2.16 -6.29 -16.92
CA VAL A 133 -3.29 -7.23 -16.91
C VAL A 133 -3.35 -8.12 -15.67
N PRO A 134 -2.23 -8.74 -15.20
CA PRO A 134 -2.24 -9.57 -14.00
C PRO A 134 -2.75 -8.87 -12.74
N PHE A 135 -2.46 -7.60 -12.61
CA PHE A 135 -2.92 -6.80 -11.47
C PHE A 135 -4.45 -6.65 -11.41
N LEU A 136 -5.12 -6.70 -12.57
CA LEU A 136 -6.57 -6.60 -12.66
C LEU A 136 -7.29 -7.92 -12.34
N VAL A 137 -6.56 -9.03 -12.28
CA VAL A 137 -7.12 -10.35 -11.99
C VAL A 137 -7.39 -10.46 -10.48
N ALA A 138 -8.62 -10.81 -10.11
CA ALA A 138 -8.96 -11.05 -8.71
C ALA A 138 -8.04 -12.13 -8.11
N PRO A 139 -7.46 -11.93 -6.91
CA PRO A 139 -6.50 -12.88 -6.32
C PRO A 139 -7.03 -14.30 -6.20
N VAL A 140 -8.32 -14.49 -5.89
CA VAL A 140 -8.96 -15.82 -5.81
C VAL A 140 -9.01 -16.49 -7.18
N ALA A 141 -9.29 -15.73 -8.25
CA ALA A 141 -9.29 -16.26 -9.62
C ALA A 141 -7.87 -16.64 -10.05
N ALA A 142 -6.87 -15.80 -9.73
CA ALA A 142 -5.47 -16.14 -9.95
C ALA A 142 -5.08 -17.42 -9.21
N ALA A 143 -5.49 -17.57 -7.94
CA ALA A 143 -5.26 -18.76 -7.15
C ALA A 143 -5.81 -20.04 -7.83
N ALA A 144 -7.03 -19.97 -8.37
CA ALA A 144 -7.65 -21.12 -9.05
C ALA A 144 -6.87 -21.52 -10.32
N VAL A 145 -6.46 -20.52 -11.14
CA VAL A 145 -5.66 -20.76 -12.35
C VAL A 145 -4.28 -21.33 -12.01
N TRP A 146 -3.59 -20.72 -11.03
CA TRP A 146 -2.27 -21.18 -10.63
C TRP A 146 -2.30 -22.56 -9.97
N ARG A 147 -3.36 -22.89 -9.20
CA ARG A 147 -3.56 -24.26 -8.67
C ARG A 147 -3.65 -25.30 -9.78
N TRP A 148 -4.34 -24.97 -10.86
CA TRP A 148 -4.42 -25.85 -12.03
C TRP A 148 -3.06 -25.95 -12.75
N LEU A 149 -2.37 -24.83 -12.97
CA LEU A 149 -1.05 -24.80 -13.63
C LEU A 149 0.03 -25.57 -12.83
N LEU A 150 -0.05 -25.52 -11.49
CA LEU A 150 0.90 -26.16 -10.58
C LEU A 150 0.43 -27.53 -10.08
N HIS A 151 -0.61 -28.12 -10.71
CA HIS A 151 -1.12 -29.44 -10.29
C HIS A 151 -0.07 -30.52 -10.50
N PRO A 152 0.25 -31.35 -9.45
CA PRO A 152 1.29 -32.36 -9.56
C PRO A 152 1.06 -33.33 -10.73
N GLY A 153 2.05 -33.48 -11.57
CA GLY A 153 2.08 -34.42 -12.70
C GLY A 153 1.20 -34.08 -13.91
N SER A 154 0.11 -33.33 -13.72
CA SER A 154 -0.81 -32.96 -14.83
C SER A 154 -0.84 -31.46 -15.13
N GLY A 155 -0.30 -30.61 -14.25
CA GLY A 155 -0.23 -29.18 -14.44
C GLY A 155 0.79 -28.80 -15.54
N PHE A 156 0.53 -27.68 -16.21
CA PHE A 156 1.36 -27.18 -17.29
C PHE A 156 2.85 -27.02 -16.87
N ILE A 157 3.08 -26.52 -15.65
CA ILE A 157 4.45 -26.29 -15.13
C ILE A 157 5.21 -27.63 -15.03
N ASP A 158 4.58 -28.66 -14.47
CA ASP A 158 5.21 -29.98 -14.32
C ASP A 158 5.46 -30.65 -15.67
N GLN A 159 4.54 -30.49 -16.63
CA GLN A 159 4.72 -30.99 -17.99
C GLN A 159 5.92 -30.34 -18.70
N VAL A 160 6.06 -29.02 -18.57
CA VAL A 160 7.19 -28.27 -19.18
C VAL A 160 8.53 -28.60 -18.50
N LEU A 161 8.53 -28.76 -17.18
CA LEU A 161 9.75 -29.03 -16.42
C LEU A 161 10.09 -30.52 -16.36
N GLY A 162 9.21 -31.41 -16.83
CA GLY A 162 9.38 -32.86 -16.71
C GLY A 162 9.41 -33.32 -15.24
N SER A 163 8.70 -32.62 -14.36
CA SER A 163 8.68 -32.87 -12.93
C SER A 163 7.33 -33.46 -12.48
N ASN A 164 7.30 -34.01 -11.28
CA ASN A 164 6.06 -34.42 -10.58
C ASN A 164 6.12 -33.89 -9.17
N ARG A 165 6.26 -32.58 -9.03
CA ARG A 165 6.47 -31.92 -7.76
C ARG A 165 5.19 -31.28 -7.24
N ASN A 166 4.93 -31.44 -5.96
CA ASN A 166 3.82 -30.75 -5.32
C ASN A 166 4.23 -29.35 -4.84
N TRP A 167 4.26 -28.40 -5.78
CA TRP A 167 4.73 -27.05 -5.54
C TRP A 167 4.02 -26.30 -4.42
N VAL A 168 2.73 -26.59 -4.24
CA VAL A 168 1.85 -25.88 -3.30
C VAL A 168 1.90 -26.52 -1.91
N TYR A 169 2.05 -27.87 -1.84
CA TYR A 169 2.03 -28.60 -0.57
C TYR A 169 3.41 -29.11 -0.12
N ASP A 170 4.48 -28.64 -0.75
CA ASP A 170 5.86 -28.82 -0.27
C ASP A 170 6.27 -27.56 0.52
N ALA A 171 6.62 -27.70 1.80
CA ALA A 171 7.01 -26.60 2.68
C ALA A 171 8.19 -25.78 2.15
N GLY A 172 9.09 -26.40 1.38
CA GLY A 172 10.22 -25.71 0.78
C GLY A 172 9.86 -24.82 -0.41
N THR A 173 8.70 -25.02 -1.05
CA THR A 173 8.31 -24.27 -2.26
C THR A 173 7.05 -23.45 -2.09
N ALA A 174 6.13 -23.84 -1.22
CA ALA A 174 4.81 -23.21 -1.07
C ALA A 174 4.92 -21.68 -0.83
N HIS A 175 5.84 -21.25 0.05
CA HIS A 175 6.04 -19.83 0.33
C HIS A 175 6.57 -19.07 -0.89
N ALA A 176 7.52 -19.66 -1.64
CA ALA A 176 8.04 -19.08 -2.87
C ALA A 176 6.97 -18.99 -3.98
N VAL A 177 6.06 -19.98 -4.06
CA VAL A 177 4.91 -19.95 -4.97
C VAL A 177 3.99 -18.77 -4.65
N VAL A 178 3.64 -18.58 -3.38
CA VAL A 178 2.82 -17.43 -2.93
C VAL A 178 3.49 -16.11 -3.30
N ILE A 179 4.79 -15.97 -3.02
CA ILE A 179 5.58 -14.78 -3.40
C ILE A 179 5.56 -14.57 -4.91
N GLY A 180 5.81 -15.63 -5.70
CA GLY A 180 5.89 -15.54 -7.16
C GLY A 180 4.56 -15.12 -7.79
N ILE A 181 3.44 -15.70 -7.36
CA ILE A 181 2.11 -15.38 -7.90
C ILE A 181 1.71 -13.94 -7.51
N THR A 182 1.87 -13.56 -6.25
CA THR A 182 1.53 -12.21 -5.81
C THR A 182 2.48 -11.17 -6.43
N GLY A 183 3.76 -11.50 -6.53
CA GLY A 183 4.76 -10.67 -7.20
C GLY A 183 4.43 -10.44 -8.68
N TRP A 184 4.02 -11.49 -9.40
CA TRP A 184 3.55 -11.38 -10.78
C TRP A 184 2.33 -10.46 -10.90
N GLN A 185 1.38 -10.53 -9.98
CA GLN A 185 0.24 -9.62 -9.96
C GLN A 185 0.65 -8.17 -9.71
N LEU A 186 1.52 -7.92 -8.74
CA LEU A 186 1.94 -6.57 -8.35
C LEU A 186 2.94 -5.93 -9.32
N LEU A 187 3.66 -6.73 -10.11
CA LEU A 187 4.69 -6.25 -11.03
C LEU A 187 4.16 -5.16 -11.97
N GLY A 188 2.96 -5.38 -12.55
CA GLY A 188 2.37 -4.42 -13.49
C GLY A 188 2.06 -3.06 -12.85
N PHE A 189 1.49 -3.05 -11.67
CA PHE A 189 1.26 -1.83 -10.90
C PHE A 189 2.58 -1.11 -10.61
N ALA A 190 3.58 -1.83 -10.12
CA ALA A 190 4.89 -1.26 -9.80
C ALA A 190 5.60 -0.68 -11.04
N VAL A 191 5.50 -1.33 -12.20
CA VAL A 191 6.03 -0.80 -13.49
C VAL A 191 5.38 0.52 -13.85
N LEU A 192 4.05 0.64 -13.71
CA LEU A 192 3.35 1.90 -13.99
C LEU A 192 3.78 3.03 -13.02
N VAL A 193 3.94 2.73 -11.74
CA VAL A 193 4.41 3.70 -10.74
C VAL A 193 5.82 4.18 -11.07
N VAL A 194 6.75 3.28 -11.39
CA VAL A 194 8.11 3.66 -11.81
C VAL A 194 8.07 4.48 -13.09
N TRP A 195 7.20 4.13 -14.03
CA TRP A 195 7.01 4.88 -15.28
C TRP A 195 6.53 6.29 -15.03
N ALA A 196 5.57 6.48 -14.14
CA ALA A 196 5.08 7.79 -13.74
C ALA A 196 6.20 8.62 -13.08
N GLY A 197 6.99 8.00 -12.19
CA GLY A 197 8.16 8.64 -11.59
C GLY A 197 9.20 9.08 -12.63
N LEU A 198 9.51 8.21 -13.60
CA LEU A 198 10.44 8.54 -14.68
C LEU A 198 9.92 9.65 -15.61
N ALA A 199 8.61 9.74 -15.81
CA ALA A 199 8.00 10.80 -16.62
C ALA A 199 8.05 12.17 -15.92
N GLY A 200 8.17 12.20 -14.60
CA GLY A 200 8.35 13.44 -13.82
C GLY A 200 9.79 14.00 -13.84
N ILE A 201 10.77 13.22 -14.29
CA ILE A 201 12.17 13.69 -14.40
C ILE A 201 12.36 14.44 -15.70
N SER A 202 12.82 15.73 -15.62
CA SER A 202 13.10 16.53 -16.84
C SER A 202 14.18 15.88 -17.70
N GLY A 203 13.96 15.91 -19.03
CA GLY A 203 14.96 15.46 -20.01
C GLY A 203 16.24 16.29 -20.00
N ASP A 204 16.16 17.54 -19.52
CA ASP A 204 17.28 18.48 -19.48
C ASP A 204 18.47 17.92 -18.67
N TYR A 205 18.21 17.14 -17.63
CA TYR A 205 19.26 16.46 -16.85
C TYR A 205 20.05 15.45 -17.70
N ASP A 206 19.33 14.65 -18.52
CA ASP A 206 19.96 13.68 -19.43
C ASP A 206 20.77 14.40 -20.53
N GLU A 207 20.27 15.53 -21.06
CA GLU A 207 20.93 16.33 -22.11
C GLU A 207 22.18 17.04 -21.57
N ALA A 208 22.09 17.70 -20.41
CA ALA A 208 23.23 18.36 -19.78
C ALA A 208 24.36 17.35 -19.48
N ALA A 209 24.03 16.21 -18.91
CA ALA A 209 25.01 15.15 -18.62
C ALA A 209 25.67 14.59 -19.89
N GLN A 210 24.94 14.50 -21.01
CA GLN A 210 25.52 14.08 -22.31
C GLN A 210 26.50 15.11 -22.84
N VAL A 211 26.24 16.42 -22.68
CA VAL A 211 27.16 17.48 -23.03
C VAL A 211 28.46 17.41 -22.23
N ASP A 212 28.34 17.01 -20.91
CA ASP A 212 29.48 16.75 -20.02
C ASP A 212 30.21 15.43 -20.31
N GLY A 213 29.78 14.68 -21.34
CA GLY A 213 30.40 13.41 -21.77
C GLY A 213 30.03 12.20 -20.95
N ALA A 214 28.98 12.26 -20.13
CA ALA A 214 28.52 11.12 -19.33
C ALA A 214 27.96 10.00 -20.20
N SER A 215 28.38 8.77 -19.94
CA SER A 215 27.81 7.58 -20.61
C SER A 215 26.36 7.31 -20.13
N PRO A 216 25.53 6.60 -20.94
CA PRO A 216 24.16 6.28 -20.55
C PRO A 216 24.05 5.47 -19.22
N GLY A 217 25.09 4.71 -18.88
CA GLY A 217 25.19 4.00 -17.62
C GLY A 217 25.41 4.92 -16.42
N GLN A 218 26.26 5.93 -16.61
CA GLN A 218 26.53 6.96 -15.60
C GLN A 218 25.28 7.81 -15.34
N ILE A 219 24.60 8.26 -16.42
CA ILE A 219 23.33 9.00 -16.30
C ILE A 219 22.30 8.21 -15.50
N ARG A 220 22.09 6.92 -15.83
CA ARG A 220 21.16 6.07 -15.09
C ARG A 220 21.53 5.94 -13.60
N ARG A 221 22.82 5.72 -13.29
CA ARG A 221 23.27 5.47 -11.92
C ARG A 221 23.31 6.72 -11.06
N TRP A 222 23.76 7.83 -11.61
CA TRP A 222 24.08 9.04 -10.83
C TRP A 222 23.03 10.14 -10.92
N ILE A 223 22.11 10.04 -11.91
CA ILE A 223 21.06 11.03 -12.12
C ILE A 223 19.68 10.37 -12.02
N THR A 224 19.37 9.44 -12.92
CA THR A 224 18.01 8.90 -13.02
C THR A 224 17.60 8.12 -11.75
N LEU A 225 18.44 7.22 -11.21
CA LEU A 225 18.11 6.43 -10.02
C LEU A 225 18.01 7.27 -8.74
N PRO A 226 18.91 8.24 -8.46
CA PRO A 226 18.74 9.15 -7.34
C PRO A 226 17.47 10.01 -7.44
N LEU A 227 17.16 10.59 -8.59
CA LEU A 227 15.92 11.37 -8.80
C LEU A 227 14.66 10.51 -8.72
N LEU A 228 14.77 9.21 -8.98
CA LEU A 228 13.66 8.24 -8.84
C LEU A 228 13.48 7.77 -7.38
N SER A 229 14.40 8.10 -6.47
CA SER A 229 14.38 7.58 -5.10
C SER A 229 13.08 7.81 -4.33
N PRO A 230 12.34 8.93 -4.46
CA PRO A 230 11.04 9.09 -3.80
C PRO A 230 10.01 8.03 -4.28
N THR A 231 10.00 7.74 -5.58
CA THR A 231 9.13 6.72 -6.18
C THR A 231 9.50 5.32 -5.69
N LEU A 232 10.79 5.01 -5.59
CA LEU A 232 11.27 3.71 -5.09
C LEU A 232 10.93 3.52 -3.62
N LEU A 233 11.11 4.55 -2.79
CA LEU A 233 10.71 4.52 -1.37
C LEU A 233 9.21 4.36 -1.20
N PHE A 234 8.39 5.02 -2.03
CA PHE A 234 6.95 4.79 -2.08
C PHE A 234 6.61 3.32 -2.40
N LEU A 235 7.29 2.70 -3.37
CA LEU A 235 7.09 1.29 -3.71
C LEU A 235 7.52 0.35 -2.58
N VAL A 236 8.63 0.64 -1.90
CA VAL A 236 9.06 -0.11 -0.71
C VAL A 236 8.00 -0.01 0.39
N LEU A 237 7.54 1.20 0.71
CA LEU A 237 6.50 1.43 1.70
C LEU A 237 5.21 0.68 1.35
N THR A 238 4.77 0.79 0.11
CA THR A 238 3.58 0.09 -0.41
C THR A 238 3.75 -1.42 -0.30
N THR A 239 4.94 -1.96 -0.64
CA THR A 239 5.25 -3.39 -0.52
C THR A 239 5.15 -3.86 0.92
N VAL A 240 5.76 -3.14 1.85
CA VAL A 240 5.72 -3.47 3.29
C VAL A 240 4.30 -3.50 3.83
N LEU A 241 3.49 -2.49 3.50
CA LEU A 241 2.15 -2.34 4.06
C LEU A 241 1.10 -3.23 3.40
N LEU A 242 1.16 -3.42 2.07
CA LEU A 242 0.10 -4.07 1.32
C LEU A 242 0.37 -5.54 0.98
N SER A 243 1.63 -5.95 0.77
CA SER A 243 1.90 -7.32 0.31
C SER A 243 1.39 -8.40 1.27
N PRO A 244 1.48 -8.27 2.62
CA PRO A 244 0.94 -9.28 3.51
C PRO A 244 -0.58 -9.39 3.46
N THR A 245 -1.27 -8.27 3.22
CA THR A 245 -2.74 -8.23 3.06
C THR A 245 -3.17 -8.83 1.71
N LEU A 246 -2.46 -8.48 0.64
CA LEU A 246 -2.78 -8.92 -0.73
C LEU A 246 -2.52 -10.41 -0.94
N THR A 247 -1.63 -11.02 -0.16
CA THR A 247 -1.39 -12.47 -0.19
C THR A 247 -2.44 -13.28 0.55
N PHE A 248 -3.24 -12.68 1.44
CA PHE A 248 -4.23 -13.39 2.24
C PHE A 248 -5.22 -14.23 1.40
N PRO A 249 -5.91 -13.68 0.35
CA PRO A 249 -6.85 -14.47 -0.45
C PRO A 249 -6.18 -15.62 -1.20
N LEU A 250 -4.92 -15.48 -1.57
CA LEU A 250 -4.13 -16.52 -2.23
C LEU A 250 -3.79 -17.64 -1.24
N ILE A 251 -3.29 -17.29 -0.05
CA ILE A 251 -3.00 -18.23 1.03
C ILE A 251 -4.26 -19.00 1.41
N ASP A 252 -5.36 -18.31 1.67
CA ASP A 252 -6.63 -18.92 2.08
C ASP A 252 -7.16 -19.90 1.04
N SER A 253 -7.15 -19.51 -0.25
CA SER A 253 -7.71 -20.34 -1.32
C SER A 253 -6.77 -21.47 -1.78
N MET A 254 -5.44 -21.31 -1.69
CA MET A 254 -4.50 -22.32 -2.22
C MET A 254 -3.93 -23.25 -1.15
N THR A 255 -3.45 -22.70 -0.06
CA THR A 255 -2.61 -23.44 0.91
C THR A 255 -3.26 -23.56 2.29
N GLN A 256 -4.23 -22.70 2.62
CA GLN A 256 -4.83 -22.59 3.96
C GLN A 256 -3.76 -22.50 5.07
N GLY A 257 -2.70 -21.70 4.81
CA GLY A 257 -1.56 -21.57 5.70
C GLY A 257 -0.52 -22.68 5.62
N GLY A 258 -0.88 -23.85 5.02
CA GLY A 258 -0.03 -25.03 4.93
C GLY A 258 1.07 -24.99 3.88
N PRO A 259 1.83 -26.10 3.74
CA PRO A 259 1.93 -27.22 4.68
C PRO A 259 2.65 -26.82 5.96
N ALA A 260 2.29 -27.41 7.09
CA ALA A 260 2.90 -27.13 8.39
C ALA A 260 3.08 -25.62 8.69
N GLN A 261 2.07 -24.81 8.38
CA GLN A 261 2.03 -23.36 8.50
C GLN A 261 3.09 -22.60 7.64
N ALA A 262 3.70 -23.25 6.66
CA ALA A 262 4.78 -22.65 5.86
C ALA A 262 4.39 -21.34 5.15
N THR A 263 3.11 -21.17 4.82
CA THR A 263 2.59 -19.95 4.17
C THR A 263 1.78 -19.05 5.12
N THR A 264 1.66 -19.39 6.40
CA THR A 264 0.95 -18.58 7.41
C THR A 264 1.70 -17.30 7.66
N ASN A 265 1.28 -16.20 7.03
CA ASN A 265 1.73 -14.86 7.35
C ASN A 265 0.94 -14.30 8.56
N ILE A 266 1.31 -13.11 9.04
CA ILE A 266 0.68 -12.52 10.22
C ILE A 266 -0.81 -12.23 10.02
N TYR A 267 -1.25 -11.84 8.81
CA TYR A 267 -2.67 -11.59 8.51
C TYR A 267 -3.49 -12.88 8.52
N TYR A 268 -2.94 -13.96 7.96
CA TYR A 268 -3.59 -15.26 8.01
C TYR A 268 -3.66 -15.80 9.44
N LEU A 269 -2.63 -15.60 10.25
CA LEU A 269 -2.62 -15.98 11.67
C LEU A 269 -3.70 -15.22 12.47
N LEU A 270 -3.87 -13.91 12.24
CA LEU A 270 -4.93 -13.15 12.90
C LEU A 270 -6.32 -13.71 12.58
N TRP A 271 -6.54 -13.99 11.30
CA TRP A 271 -7.79 -14.57 10.84
C TRP A 271 -8.04 -15.96 11.44
N ASP A 272 -7.02 -16.81 11.47
CA ASP A 272 -7.06 -18.14 12.08
C ASP A 272 -7.41 -18.09 13.57
N TYR A 273 -6.81 -17.16 14.32
CA TYR A 273 -7.16 -16.95 15.74
C TYR A 273 -8.60 -16.49 15.90
N ALA A 274 -9.10 -15.57 15.07
CA ALA A 274 -10.46 -15.06 15.21
C ALA A 274 -11.52 -16.10 14.81
N PHE A 275 -11.36 -16.76 13.65
CA PHE A 275 -12.44 -17.50 12.99
C PHE A 275 -12.30 -19.02 13.04
N HIS A 276 -11.08 -19.54 13.21
CA HIS A 276 -10.88 -21.00 13.41
C HIS A 276 -10.67 -21.34 14.89
N SER A 277 -9.86 -20.57 15.60
CA SER A 277 -9.61 -20.80 17.03
C SER A 277 -10.66 -20.15 17.94
N PHE A 278 -11.53 -19.29 17.40
CA PHE A 278 -12.53 -18.53 18.14
C PHE A 278 -11.95 -17.78 19.36
N ASP A 279 -10.76 -17.18 19.20
CA ASP A 279 -10.09 -16.37 20.21
C ASP A 279 -9.95 -14.92 19.70
N ALA A 280 -11.07 -14.19 19.75
CA ALA A 280 -11.14 -12.84 19.23
C ALA A 280 -10.24 -11.87 20.00
N GLY A 281 -10.07 -12.09 21.31
CA GLY A 281 -9.18 -11.25 22.12
C GLY A 281 -7.70 -11.40 21.71
N LEU A 282 -7.26 -12.64 21.47
CA LEU A 282 -5.91 -12.92 21.00
C LEU A 282 -5.67 -12.37 19.60
N SER A 283 -6.64 -12.55 18.69
CA SER A 283 -6.59 -11.98 17.34
C SER A 283 -6.51 -10.46 17.36
N ALA A 284 -7.33 -9.81 18.19
CA ALA A 284 -7.32 -8.36 18.36
C ALA A 284 -5.98 -7.84 18.91
N ALA A 285 -5.40 -8.54 19.90
CA ALA A 285 -4.08 -8.21 20.44
C ALA A 285 -2.98 -8.33 19.37
N ALA A 286 -3.03 -9.39 18.54
CA ALA A 286 -2.11 -9.54 17.41
C ALA A 286 -2.30 -8.42 16.37
N GLY A 287 -3.56 -8.02 16.09
CA GLY A 287 -3.87 -6.90 15.19
C GLY A 287 -3.32 -5.57 15.69
N VAL A 288 -3.43 -5.29 17.01
CA VAL A 288 -2.87 -4.07 17.62
C VAL A 288 -1.34 -4.06 17.51
N LEU A 289 -0.66 -5.17 17.82
CA LEU A 289 0.79 -5.26 17.67
C LEU A 289 1.24 -5.12 16.20
N LEU A 290 0.48 -5.70 15.28
CA LEU A 290 0.70 -5.55 13.85
C LEU A 290 0.59 -4.08 13.41
N PHE A 291 -0.49 -3.42 13.82
CA PHE A 291 -0.72 -2.00 13.53
C PHE A 291 0.42 -1.12 14.07
N ALA A 292 0.83 -1.35 15.32
CA ALA A 292 1.95 -0.63 15.92
C ALA A 292 3.28 -0.93 15.18
N GLY A 293 3.56 -2.20 14.87
CA GLY A 293 4.77 -2.62 14.17
C GLY A 293 4.88 -2.01 12.77
N PHE A 294 3.83 -2.10 11.96
CA PHE A 294 3.80 -1.47 10.64
C PHE A 294 3.82 0.05 10.72
N GLY A 295 3.19 0.65 11.73
CA GLY A 295 3.26 2.09 12.00
C GLY A 295 4.70 2.56 12.26
N VAL A 296 5.45 1.82 13.06
CA VAL A 296 6.88 2.09 13.31
C VAL A 296 7.70 1.94 12.03
N ILE A 297 7.52 0.86 11.28
CA ILE A 297 8.25 0.64 10.02
C ILE A 297 7.92 1.75 9.01
N ALA A 298 6.64 2.11 8.87
CA ALA A 298 6.22 3.20 8.00
C ALA A 298 6.83 4.54 8.42
N GLY A 299 6.83 4.85 9.72
CA GLY A 299 7.47 6.05 10.25
C GLY A 299 8.97 6.11 9.96
N ILE A 300 9.68 4.99 10.11
CA ILE A 300 11.10 4.90 9.75
C ILE A 300 11.32 5.12 8.25
N LEU A 301 10.51 4.49 7.39
CA LEU A 301 10.63 4.64 5.94
C LEU A 301 10.32 6.06 5.48
N VAL A 302 9.32 6.73 6.06
CA VAL A 302 9.02 8.14 5.79
C VAL A 302 10.18 9.03 6.24
N TRP A 303 10.71 8.82 7.44
CA TRP A 303 11.85 9.57 7.93
C TRP A 303 13.12 9.39 7.05
N ILE A 304 13.38 8.17 6.54
CA ILE A 304 14.44 7.91 5.56
C ILE A 304 14.14 8.67 4.27
N SER A 305 12.88 8.66 3.80
CA SER A 305 12.46 9.37 2.59
C SER A 305 12.78 10.85 2.64
N GLU A 306 12.48 11.51 3.76
CA GLU A 306 12.77 12.95 3.95
C GLU A 306 14.28 13.27 3.94
N ARG A 307 15.14 12.29 4.25
CA ARG A 307 16.60 12.50 4.27
C ARG A 307 17.31 12.11 2.98
N VAL A 308 16.76 11.15 2.25
CA VAL A 308 17.42 10.54 1.08
C VAL A 308 16.79 10.99 -0.23
N ALA A 309 15.51 11.38 -0.21
CA ALA A 309 14.86 11.89 -1.40
C ALA A 309 15.43 13.25 -1.77
N PHE A 310 16.00 13.33 -2.98
CA PHE A 310 16.38 14.60 -3.57
C PHE A 310 15.10 15.39 -3.86
N HIS A 311 14.94 16.54 -3.21
CA HIS A 311 13.91 17.50 -3.55
C HIS A 311 14.57 18.56 -4.45
N ASP A 312 14.02 18.78 -5.64
CA ASP A 312 14.30 19.96 -6.42
C ASP A 312 13.58 21.14 -5.73
N ASP A 313 14.28 21.88 -4.88
CA ASP A 313 13.84 23.18 -4.35
C ASP A 313 14.13 24.29 -5.37
#